data_4c8916c913034eb3e8be19d0fe9ad6c7
#
_entry.id   4c8916c913034eb3e8be19d0fe9ad6c7
#
_cell.length_a   1.000
_cell.length_b   1.000
_cell.length_c   1.000
_cell.angle_alpha   90.00
_cell.angle_beta   90.00
_cell.angle_gamma   90.00
#
_symmetry.space_group_name_H-M   'P 1'
#
loop_
_entity.id
_entity.type
_entity.pdbx_description
1 polymer ?
#
loop_
_entity_poly.entity_id
_entity_poly.type
_entity_poly.pdbx_seq_one_letter_code
_entity_poly.pdbx_strand_id
1 'polypeptide(L)'
;IIDLTQHTAKDIETFFLRAVFECEPSAAEEIQNHFESIGPHLSLTWQLHDTSKVKRLAIFVSKTDHCLYDLLLKHRDGDLPCEFSCIVSNHAELGPVGGTFGVPFYYVPSNHEKSISEKRFREITKETNSDGIVLARYMQILSAEFTEEFKYKVVNIHHGFLPAFKGAKPYHQAWRKGVKIIGA
;
A
#
# COMPACT_ATOMS: atom_id res chain seq x y z
N ILE A 1 -26.48 4.90 3.51
CA ILE A 1 -25.49 4.27 2.60
C ILE A 1 -25.23 5.24 1.47
N ILE A 2 -23.95 5.50 1.20
CA ILE A 2 -23.49 6.42 0.14
C ILE A 2 -23.12 5.61 -1.11
N ASP A 3 -22.40 4.49 -0.92
CA ASP A 3 -22.00 3.61 -1.99
C ASP A 3 -22.14 2.14 -1.56
N LEU A 4 -22.49 1.28 -2.51
CA LEU A 4 -22.61 -0.15 -2.29
C LEU A 4 -22.08 -0.90 -3.51
N THR A 5 -21.01 -1.62 -3.33
CA THR A 5 -20.40 -2.44 -4.37
C THR A 5 -20.41 -3.90 -3.94
N GLN A 6 -20.84 -4.78 -4.84
CA GLN A 6 -20.89 -6.22 -4.57
C GLN A 6 -20.31 -7.04 -5.72
N HIS A 7 -19.75 -8.19 -5.38
CA HIS A 7 -19.21 -9.14 -6.35
C HIS A 7 -19.35 -10.58 -5.83
N THR A 8 -19.72 -11.49 -6.72
CA THR A 8 -19.73 -12.93 -6.43
C THR A 8 -18.64 -13.62 -7.23
N ALA A 9 -17.61 -14.13 -6.56
CA ALA A 9 -16.58 -14.96 -7.15
C ALA A 9 -17.07 -16.41 -7.18
N LYS A 10 -17.54 -16.87 -8.35
CA LYS A 10 -18.16 -18.20 -8.51
C LYS A 10 -17.18 -19.34 -8.38
N ASP A 11 -15.92 -19.11 -8.71
CA ASP A 11 -14.81 -20.08 -8.66
C ASP A 11 -14.42 -20.46 -7.22
N ILE A 12 -14.62 -19.56 -6.26
CA ILE A 12 -14.36 -19.78 -4.84
C ILE A 12 -15.63 -19.71 -3.97
N GLU A 13 -16.80 -19.65 -4.62
CA GLU A 13 -18.12 -19.58 -3.97
C GLU A 13 -18.22 -18.50 -2.88
N THR A 14 -17.58 -17.36 -3.11
CA THR A 14 -17.50 -16.28 -2.11
C THR A 14 -18.18 -15.02 -2.60
N PHE A 15 -19.02 -14.44 -1.73
CA PHE A 15 -19.68 -13.15 -1.94
C PHE A 15 -18.90 -12.05 -1.24
N PHE A 16 -18.60 -10.97 -1.96
CA PHE A 16 -17.94 -9.78 -1.46
C PHE A 16 -18.90 -8.59 -1.49
N LEU A 17 -18.95 -7.85 -0.41
CA LEU A 17 -19.73 -6.63 -0.29
C LEU A 17 -18.85 -5.52 0.31
N ARG A 18 -18.87 -4.35 -0.32
CA ARG A 18 -18.32 -3.12 0.23
C ARG A 18 -19.45 -2.09 0.34
N ALA A 19 -19.71 -1.63 1.55
CA ALA A 19 -20.66 -0.55 1.82
C ALA A 19 -19.92 0.67 2.36
N VAL A 20 -20.21 1.85 1.81
CA VAL A 20 -19.81 3.14 2.36
C VAL A 20 -21.04 3.83 2.90
N PHE A 21 -20.96 4.30 4.14
CA PHE A 21 -22.08 4.95 4.81
C PHE A 21 -21.57 6.03 5.78
N GLU A 22 -22.42 6.98 6.07
CA GLU A 22 -22.22 7.96 7.14
C GLU A 22 -22.99 7.51 8.37
N CYS A 23 -22.39 7.67 9.53
CA CYS A 23 -23.03 7.46 10.82
C CYS A 23 -22.41 8.39 11.86
N GLU A 24 -23.13 8.59 12.94
CA GLU A 24 -22.58 9.26 14.12
C GLU A 24 -21.45 8.42 14.74
N PRO A 25 -20.43 9.05 15.34
CA PRO A 25 -19.30 8.33 15.94
C PRO A 25 -19.70 7.25 16.95
N SER A 26 -20.78 7.50 17.73
CA SER A 26 -21.33 6.52 18.67
C SER A 26 -21.89 5.26 18.01
N ALA A 27 -22.45 5.39 16.82
CA ALA A 27 -23.02 4.28 16.07
C ALA A 27 -21.94 3.33 15.50
N ALA A 28 -20.72 3.80 15.32
CA ALA A 28 -19.61 2.96 14.79
C ALA A 28 -19.31 1.79 15.73
N GLU A 29 -19.31 2.03 17.06
CA GLU A 29 -19.09 0.99 18.05
C GLU A 29 -20.26 -0.01 18.10
N GLU A 30 -21.50 0.48 18.01
CA GLU A 30 -22.68 -0.39 17.93
C GLU A 30 -22.68 -1.28 16.69
N ILE A 31 -22.29 -0.71 15.54
CA ILE A 31 -22.14 -1.46 14.28
C ILE A 31 -21.06 -2.54 14.42
N GLN A 32 -19.91 -2.19 14.99
CA GLN A 32 -18.84 -3.16 15.23
C GLN A 32 -19.32 -4.30 16.11
N ASN A 33 -19.91 -4.00 17.27
CA ASN A 33 -20.43 -5.00 18.19
C ASN A 33 -21.49 -5.90 17.54
N HIS A 34 -22.35 -5.31 16.68
CA HIS A 34 -23.36 -6.07 15.96
C HIS A 34 -22.71 -7.07 14.99
N PHE A 35 -21.72 -6.64 14.19
CA PHE A 35 -21.01 -7.54 13.28
C PHE A 35 -20.18 -8.59 14.01
N GLU A 36 -19.62 -8.27 15.17
CA GLU A 36 -18.94 -9.26 16.01
C GLU A 36 -19.92 -10.36 16.49
N SER A 37 -21.15 -9.98 16.80
CA SER A 37 -22.18 -10.92 17.24
C SER A 37 -22.72 -11.79 16.09
N ILE A 38 -23.08 -11.21 14.95
CA ILE A 38 -23.73 -11.94 13.86
C ILE A 38 -22.74 -12.61 12.90
N GLY A 39 -21.52 -12.09 12.80
CA GLY A 39 -20.50 -12.55 11.85
C GLY A 39 -20.27 -14.06 11.89
N PRO A 40 -20.02 -14.65 13.07
CA PRO A 40 -19.81 -16.10 13.18
C PRO A 40 -21.00 -16.94 12.69
N HIS A 41 -22.22 -16.49 12.95
CA HIS A 41 -23.44 -17.20 12.53
C HIS A 41 -23.66 -17.20 11.01
N LEU A 42 -23.14 -16.17 10.34
CA LEU A 42 -23.24 -15.99 8.89
C LEU A 42 -21.94 -16.35 8.14
N SER A 43 -20.94 -16.87 8.86
CA SER A 43 -19.60 -17.14 8.30
C SER A 43 -18.98 -15.93 7.60
N LEU A 44 -19.21 -14.71 8.17
CA LEU A 44 -18.69 -13.47 7.62
C LEU A 44 -17.26 -13.22 8.07
N THR A 45 -16.40 -12.88 7.13
CA THR A 45 -15.14 -12.16 7.37
C THR A 45 -15.37 -10.69 7.02
N TRP A 46 -15.24 -9.81 7.98
CA TRP A 46 -15.57 -8.39 7.79
C TRP A 46 -14.53 -7.46 8.41
N GLN A 47 -14.50 -6.22 7.95
CA GLN A 47 -13.69 -5.15 8.48
C GLN A 47 -14.46 -3.84 8.42
N LEU A 48 -14.38 -3.04 9.46
CA LEU A 48 -14.92 -1.69 9.52
C LEU A 48 -13.76 -0.69 9.49
N HIS A 49 -13.81 0.25 8.56
CA HIS A 49 -12.80 1.28 8.39
C HIS A 49 -13.41 2.68 8.57
N ASP A 50 -12.87 3.44 9.50
CA ASP A 50 -13.21 4.83 9.68
C ASP A 50 -12.44 5.68 8.66
N THR A 51 -13.16 6.21 7.67
CA THR A 51 -12.58 7.03 6.60
C THR A 51 -12.28 8.48 7.01
N SER A 52 -12.73 8.92 8.19
CA SER A 52 -12.38 10.23 8.74
C SER A 52 -10.94 10.29 9.25
N LYS A 53 -10.35 9.14 9.54
CA LYS A 53 -8.95 9.03 9.98
C LYS A 53 -8.02 9.09 8.79
N VAL A 54 -7.29 10.19 8.70
CA VAL A 54 -6.25 10.39 7.69
C VAL A 54 -5.15 9.34 7.86
N LYS A 55 -4.90 8.54 6.83
CA LYS A 55 -3.85 7.52 6.82
C LYS A 55 -2.47 8.15 6.69
N ARG A 56 -1.53 7.67 7.48
CA ARG A 56 -0.12 8.07 7.44
C ARG A 56 0.66 7.02 6.65
N LEU A 57 1.23 7.42 5.52
CA LEU A 57 1.89 6.50 4.59
C LEU A 57 3.38 6.81 4.46
N ALA A 58 4.21 5.78 4.59
CA ALA A 58 5.62 5.85 4.24
C ALA A 58 5.80 5.60 2.73
N ILE A 59 6.56 6.43 2.04
CA ILE A 59 6.89 6.23 0.62
C ILE A 59 8.25 5.55 0.53
N PHE A 60 8.31 4.36 -0.06
CA PHE A 60 9.57 3.70 -0.37
C PHE A 60 9.91 3.91 -1.85
N VAL A 61 11.10 4.40 -2.14
CA VAL A 61 11.54 4.75 -3.49
C VAL A 61 12.98 4.31 -3.72
N SER A 62 13.31 3.90 -4.96
CA SER A 62 14.70 3.69 -5.38
C SER A 62 15.22 4.90 -6.17
N LYS A 63 16.05 4.68 -7.17
CA LYS A 63 16.78 5.72 -7.89
C LYS A 63 15.91 6.72 -8.66
N THR A 64 14.80 6.25 -9.24
CA THR A 64 13.95 7.10 -10.11
C THR A 64 12.81 7.72 -9.33
N ASP A 65 12.65 9.00 -9.45
CA ASP A 65 11.86 9.88 -8.58
C ASP A 65 10.48 10.29 -9.12
N HIS A 66 10.18 10.00 -10.39
CA HIS A 66 8.94 10.47 -11.02
C HIS A 66 7.66 10.02 -10.27
N CYS A 67 7.62 8.77 -9.76
CA CYS A 67 6.48 8.32 -8.96
C CYS A 67 6.43 9.01 -7.58
N LEU A 68 7.59 9.32 -7.00
CA LEU A 68 7.68 10.08 -5.75
C LEU A 68 7.11 11.48 -5.95
N TYR A 69 7.55 12.19 -6.99
CA TYR A 69 7.03 13.52 -7.31
C TYR A 69 5.53 13.53 -7.60
N ASP A 70 5.03 12.56 -8.38
CA ASP A 70 3.59 12.45 -8.66
C ASP A 70 2.77 12.32 -7.38
N LEU A 71 3.18 11.47 -6.44
CA LEU A 71 2.52 11.31 -5.15
C LEU A 71 2.56 12.59 -4.31
N LEU A 72 3.73 13.23 -4.22
CA LEU A 72 3.91 14.43 -3.40
C LEU A 72 3.14 15.63 -3.97
N LEU A 73 3.08 15.77 -5.30
CA LEU A 73 2.32 16.82 -5.97
C LEU A 73 0.82 16.63 -5.78
N LYS A 74 0.31 15.42 -5.99
CA LYS A 74 -1.11 15.10 -5.76
C LYS A 74 -1.53 15.30 -4.31
N HIS A 75 -0.64 14.95 -3.38
CA HIS A 75 -0.88 15.22 -1.96
C HIS A 75 -0.97 16.72 -1.67
N ARG A 76 -0.02 17.52 -2.17
CA ARG A 76 -0.02 18.97 -2.04
C ARG A 76 -1.28 19.60 -2.63
N ASP A 77 -1.74 19.08 -3.76
CA ASP A 77 -2.90 19.60 -4.49
C ASP A 77 -4.24 19.12 -3.89
N GLY A 78 -4.19 18.24 -2.85
CA GLY A 78 -5.37 17.76 -2.13
C GLY A 78 -6.05 16.53 -2.77
N ASP A 79 -5.46 15.96 -3.82
CA ASP A 79 -6.04 14.80 -4.53
C ASP A 79 -5.87 13.48 -3.76
N LEU A 80 -4.94 13.43 -2.78
CA LEU A 80 -4.69 12.26 -1.96
C LEU A 80 -5.03 12.55 -0.49
N PRO A 81 -6.10 11.98 0.06
CA PRO A 81 -6.53 12.18 1.44
C PRO A 81 -5.67 11.31 2.40
N CYS A 82 -4.38 11.54 2.45
CA CYS A 82 -3.43 10.87 3.34
C CYS A 82 -2.35 11.86 3.78
N GLU A 83 -1.56 11.49 4.77
CA GLU A 83 -0.32 12.18 5.13
C GLU A 83 0.87 11.32 4.73
N PHE A 84 1.92 11.92 4.17
CA PHE A 84 3.17 11.20 3.98
C PHE A 84 4.04 11.36 5.22
N SER A 85 4.17 10.28 5.98
CA SER A 85 4.92 10.24 7.24
C SER A 85 6.43 10.31 7.04
N CYS A 86 6.92 9.69 5.98
CA CYS A 86 8.34 9.72 5.61
C CYS A 86 8.56 9.21 4.17
N ILE A 87 9.76 9.49 3.67
CA ILE A 87 10.34 8.90 2.46
C ILE A 87 11.50 8.01 2.90
N VAL A 88 11.51 6.77 2.45
CA VAL A 88 12.61 5.82 2.66
C VAL A 88 13.22 5.49 1.30
N SER A 89 14.54 5.66 1.16
CA SER A 89 15.22 5.33 -0.09
C SER A 89 16.55 4.62 0.15
N ASN A 90 16.87 3.71 -0.78
CA ASN A 90 18.21 3.13 -0.86
C ASN A 90 19.20 3.96 -1.69
N HIS A 91 18.80 5.19 -2.04
CA HIS A 91 19.59 6.20 -2.77
C HIS A 91 19.54 7.54 -2.03
N ALA A 92 20.69 8.03 -1.58
CA ALA A 92 20.76 9.26 -0.78
C ALA A 92 20.43 10.53 -1.58
N GLU A 93 20.57 10.46 -2.90
CA GLU A 93 20.38 11.59 -3.83
C GLU A 93 18.95 12.16 -3.82
N LEU A 94 18.00 11.40 -3.31
CA LEU A 94 16.60 11.84 -3.20
C LEU A 94 16.29 12.63 -1.90
N GLY A 95 17.27 12.77 -1.01
CA GLY A 95 17.11 13.55 0.22
C GLY A 95 16.57 14.97 0.03
N PRO A 96 17.07 15.77 -0.96
CA PRO A 96 16.56 17.10 -1.22
C PRO A 96 15.06 17.17 -1.56
N VAL A 97 14.49 16.09 -2.14
CA VAL A 97 13.06 16.01 -2.44
C VAL A 97 12.24 16.07 -1.16
N GLY A 98 12.64 15.28 -0.15
CA GLY A 98 12.01 15.31 1.17
C GLY A 98 12.00 16.72 1.77
N GLY A 99 13.15 17.42 1.71
CA GLY A 99 13.26 18.81 2.17
C GLY A 99 12.33 19.79 1.43
N THR A 100 12.18 19.63 0.12
CA THR A 100 11.32 20.49 -0.71
C THR A 100 9.84 20.37 -0.33
N PHE A 101 9.38 19.16 0.02
CA PHE A 101 7.99 18.89 0.36
C PHE A 101 7.72 18.81 1.87
N GLY A 102 8.74 19.03 2.72
CA GLY A 102 8.61 18.97 4.18
C GLY A 102 8.37 17.57 4.72
N VAL A 103 8.73 16.52 3.97
CA VAL A 103 8.57 15.12 4.36
C VAL A 103 9.91 14.55 4.83
N PRO A 104 9.99 13.97 6.05
CA PRO A 104 11.22 13.36 6.57
C PRO A 104 11.80 12.32 5.60
N PHE A 105 13.11 12.37 5.38
CA PHE A 105 13.82 11.45 4.49
C PHE A 105 14.76 10.54 5.26
N TYR A 106 14.70 9.24 4.98
CA TYR A 106 15.55 8.22 5.57
C TYR A 106 16.33 7.48 4.49
N TYR A 107 17.64 7.56 4.56
CA TYR A 107 18.52 6.76 3.71
C TYR A 107 18.76 5.40 4.35
N VAL A 108 18.33 4.34 3.66
CA VAL A 108 18.56 2.95 4.07
C VAL A 108 19.18 2.22 2.89
N PRO A 109 20.53 2.09 2.86
CA PRO A 109 21.22 1.48 1.74
C PRO A 109 20.80 0.02 1.56
N SER A 110 20.80 -0.46 0.31
CA SER A 110 20.59 -1.87 0.02
C SER A 110 21.72 -2.71 0.64
N ASN A 111 21.34 -3.77 1.35
CA ASN A 111 22.26 -4.71 1.95
C ASN A 111 22.10 -6.10 1.32
N HIS A 112 23.16 -6.89 1.28
CA HIS A 112 23.07 -8.30 0.89
C HIS A 112 22.18 -9.10 1.82
N GLU A 113 22.16 -8.78 3.11
CA GLU A 113 21.19 -9.28 4.07
C GLU A 113 19.98 -8.35 4.14
N LYS A 114 18.88 -8.74 3.49
CA LYS A 114 17.61 -8.00 3.50
C LYS A 114 17.09 -7.73 4.91
N SER A 115 17.31 -8.67 5.83
CA SER A 115 16.92 -8.58 7.23
C SER A 115 17.40 -7.30 7.91
N ILE A 116 18.60 -6.81 7.58
CA ILE A 116 19.16 -5.58 8.15
C ILE A 116 18.37 -4.36 7.67
N SER A 117 18.14 -4.25 6.37
CA SER A 117 17.35 -3.14 5.81
C SER A 117 15.90 -3.19 6.28
N GLU A 118 15.29 -4.37 6.31
CA GLU A 118 13.90 -4.56 6.74
C GLU A 118 13.71 -4.30 8.24
N LYS A 119 14.70 -4.62 9.07
CA LYS A 119 14.70 -4.21 10.48
C LYS A 119 14.62 -2.69 10.59
N ARG A 120 15.43 -1.97 9.82
CA ARG A 120 15.41 -0.50 9.82
C ARG A 120 14.09 0.06 9.27
N PHE A 121 13.46 -0.59 8.30
CA PHE A 121 12.14 -0.22 7.80
C PHE A 121 11.07 -0.32 8.90
N ARG A 122 11.08 -1.39 9.70
CA ARG A 122 10.17 -1.57 10.84
C ARG A 122 10.36 -0.45 11.89
N GLU A 123 11.62 -0.13 12.21
CA GLU A 123 11.93 0.95 13.14
C GLU A 123 11.38 2.29 12.62
N ILE A 124 11.69 2.65 11.35
CA ILE A 124 11.23 3.90 10.74
C ILE A 124 9.70 3.98 10.69
N THR A 125 9.03 2.94 10.23
CA THR A 125 7.56 2.94 10.16
C THR A 125 6.91 3.10 11.53
N LYS A 126 7.52 2.54 12.58
CA LYS A 126 7.08 2.71 13.96
C LYS A 126 7.38 4.12 14.47
N GLU A 127 8.60 4.64 14.29
CA GLU A 127 9.02 5.99 14.70
C GLU A 127 8.15 7.08 14.09
N THR A 128 7.75 6.89 12.82
CA THR A 128 6.94 7.85 12.07
C THR A 128 5.44 7.60 12.17
N ASN A 129 5.00 6.60 12.95
CA ASN A 129 3.61 6.19 13.08
C ASN A 129 2.95 5.98 11.71
N SER A 130 3.59 5.19 10.84
CA SER A 130 3.08 4.92 9.50
C SER A 130 2.06 3.78 9.55
N ASP A 131 0.86 4.02 9.01
CA ASP A 131 -0.21 3.02 8.87
C ASP A 131 0.03 2.05 7.73
N GLY A 132 0.78 2.49 6.71
CA GLY A 132 1.05 1.71 5.51
C GLY A 132 2.26 2.21 4.73
N ILE A 133 2.61 1.46 3.69
CA ILE A 133 3.77 1.69 2.83
C ILE A 133 3.33 1.77 1.38
N VAL A 134 3.79 2.78 0.66
CA VAL A 134 3.62 2.92 -0.79
C VAL A 134 4.97 2.69 -1.46
N LEU A 135 5.05 1.66 -2.30
CA LEU A 135 6.25 1.37 -3.09
C LEU A 135 6.23 2.20 -4.39
N ALA A 136 6.81 3.38 -4.33
CA ALA A 136 6.93 4.32 -5.44
C ALA A 136 8.14 3.96 -6.31
N ARG A 137 8.02 2.90 -7.11
CA ARG A 137 9.12 2.34 -7.88
C ARG A 137 10.33 1.93 -7.01
N TYR A 138 10.02 1.28 -5.92
CA TYR A 138 11.02 0.68 -5.05
C TYR A 138 11.53 -0.63 -5.65
N MET A 139 12.75 -0.62 -6.18
CA MET A 139 13.29 -1.70 -7.01
C MET A 139 14.02 -2.79 -6.19
N GLN A 140 13.66 -2.94 -4.92
CA GLN A 140 14.14 -4.02 -4.06
C GLN A 140 13.02 -5.01 -3.80
N ILE A 141 13.35 -6.30 -3.70
CA ILE A 141 12.40 -7.34 -3.38
C ILE A 141 12.33 -7.46 -1.85
N LEU A 142 11.17 -7.21 -1.29
CA LEU A 142 10.87 -7.42 0.13
C LEU A 142 10.83 -8.93 0.44
N SER A 143 11.17 -9.31 1.67
CA SER A 143 11.06 -10.70 2.11
C SER A 143 9.60 -11.13 2.29
N ALA A 144 9.35 -12.44 2.29
CA ALA A 144 8.03 -12.99 2.59
C ALA A 144 7.59 -12.66 4.02
N GLU A 145 8.55 -12.67 4.96
CA GLU A 145 8.30 -12.31 6.36
C GLU A 145 7.83 -10.86 6.49
N PHE A 146 8.54 -9.92 5.85
CA PHE A 146 8.16 -8.50 5.86
C PHE A 146 6.80 -8.27 5.21
N THR A 147 6.54 -8.91 4.07
CA THR A 147 5.26 -8.75 3.37
C THR A 147 4.09 -9.36 4.15
N GLU A 148 4.27 -10.44 4.89
CA GLU A 148 3.22 -11.00 5.74
C GLU A 148 2.94 -10.12 6.97
N GLU A 149 3.99 -9.54 7.60
CA GLU A 149 3.85 -8.61 8.71
C GLU A 149 3.09 -7.33 8.31
N PHE A 150 3.37 -6.83 7.11
CA PHE A 150 2.69 -5.65 6.55
C PHE A 150 1.55 -6.02 5.59
N LYS A 151 0.96 -7.19 5.76
CA LYS A 151 -0.18 -7.67 4.96
C LYS A 151 -1.31 -6.64 4.96
N TYR A 152 -1.82 -6.33 3.76
CA TYR A 152 -2.82 -5.29 3.51
C TYR A 152 -2.40 -3.85 3.85
N LYS A 153 -1.13 -3.63 4.18
CA LYS A 153 -0.56 -2.31 4.47
C LYS A 153 0.48 -1.85 3.45
N VAL A 154 0.76 -2.64 2.43
CA VAL A 154 1.70 -2.28 1.34
C VAL A 154 0.95 -2.16 0.03
N VAL A 155 1.13 -1.01 -0.63
CA VAL A 155 0.61 -0.74 -1.97
C VAL A 155 1.76 -0.67 -2.96
N ASN A 156 1.67 -1.41 -4.05
CA ASN A 156 2.67 -1.39 -5.13
C ASN A 156 1.99 -1.49 -6.49
N ILE A 157 2.51 -0.78 -7.47
CA ILE A 157 2.15 -0.97 -8.89
C ILE A 157 3.14 -1.97 -9.48
N HIS A 158 2.64 -3.15 -9.83
CA HIS A 158 3.44 -4.16 -10.54
C HIS A 158 3.21 -4.03 -12.05
N HIS A 159 4.23 -3.58 -12.76
CA HIS A 159 4.18 -3.35 -14.22
C HIS A 159 4.24 -4.63 -15.07
N GLY A 160 3.96 -5.79 -14.49
CA GLY A 160 4.15 -7.10 -15.10
C GLY A 160 2.89 -7.75 -15.66
N PHE A 161 1.79 -7.03 -15.86
CA PHE A 161 0.54 -7.59 -16.35
C PHE A 161 0.14 -8.87 -15.59
N LEU A 162 -0.11 -8.71 -14.29
CA LEU A 162 -0.48 -9.84 -13.41
C LEU A 162 -1.79 -10.50 -13.85
N PRO A 163 -1.88 -11.83 -13.72
CA PRO A 163 -0.89 -12.75 -13.14
C PRO A 163 0.14 -13.31 -14.14
N ALA A 164 0.19 -12.81 -15.38
CA ALA A 164 0.89 -13.44 -16.50
C ALA A 164 2.43 -13.39 -16.40
N PHE A 165 3.02 -12.27 -15.97
CA PHE A 165 4.47 -12.06 -15.98
C PHE A 165 4.98 -11.67 -14.59
N LYS A 166 4.89 -12.61 -13.66
CA LYS A 166 5.33 -12.41 -12.26
C LYS A 166 6.86 -12.33 -12.16
N GLY A 167 7.34 -11.55 -11.19
CA GLY A 167 8.75 -11.49 -10.81
C GLY A 167 9.57 -10.49 -11.62
N ALA A 168 10.87 -10.76 -11.78
CA ALA A 168 11.81 -9.84 -12.39
C ALA A 168 11.67 -9.74 -13.92
N LYS A 169 11.95 -8.54 -14.46
CA LYS A 169 11.99 -8.25 -15.91
C LYS A 169 10.73 -8.68 -16.67
N PRO A 170 9.52 -8.29 -16.25
CA PRO A 170 8.26 -8.75 -16.85
C PRO A 170 8.14 -8.39 -18.34
N TYR A 171 8.63 -7.24 -18.78
CA TYR A 171 8.65 -6.87 -20.20
C TYR A 171 9.51 -7.81 -21.05
N HIS A 172 10.64 -8.29 -20.54
CA HIS A 172 11.45 -9.30 -21.24
C HIS A 172 10.75 -10.65 -21.31
N GLN A 173 9.99 -11.03 -20.27
CA GLN A 173 9.18 -12.24 -20.29
C GLN A 173 8.08 -12.13 -21.35
N ALA A 174 7.37 -11.02 -21.41
CA ALA A 174 6.33 -10.73 -22.38
C ALA A 174 6.90 -10.75 -23.81
N TRP A 175 8.02 -10.07 -24.04
CA TRP A 175 8.69 -10.04 -25.34
C TRP A 175 9.08 -11.44 -25.84
N ARG A 176 9.68 -12.26 -24.97
CA ARG A 176 10.04 -13.66 -25.31
C ARG A 176 8.84 -14.53 -25.67
N LYS A 177 7.66 -14.21 -25.13
CA LYS A 177 6.39 -14.88 -25.45
C LYS A 177 5.65 -14.27 -26.65
N GLY A 178 6.23 -13.27 -27.30
CA GLY A 178 5.65 -12.63 -28.48
C GLY A 178 4.45 -11.71 -28.17
N VAL A 179 4.29 -11.28 -26.92
CA VAL A 179 3.22 -10.36 -26.52
C VAL A 179 3.54 -8.96 -27.08
N LYS A 180 2.56 -8.37 -27.78
CA LYS A 180 2.74 -7.07 -28.46
C LYS A 180 2.30 -5.88 -27.62
N ILE A 181 1.37 -6.08 -26.69
CA ILE A 181 0.85 -5.03 -25.80
C ILE A 181 0.95 -5.56 -24.37
N ILE A 182 1.51 -4.74 -23.47
CA ILE A 182 1.63 -5.06 -22.06
C ILE A 182 1.22 -3.83 -21.25
N GLY A 183 0.59 -4.05 -20.09
CA GLY A 183 0.12 -3.01 -19.18
C GLY A 183 0.22 -3.44 -17.72
N ALA A 184 -0.33 -2.62 -16.82
CA ALA A 184 -0.43 -2.84 -15.38
C ALA A 184 -1.90 -2.76 -14.95
#